data_14e9a3126ae6dc50d2c0a08944c8d668
#
_entry.id   14e9a3126ae6dc50d2c0a08944c8d668
#
_cell.length_a   1.000
_cell.length_b   1.000
_cell.length_c   1.000
_cell.angle_alpha   90.00
_cell.angle_beta   90.00
_cell.angle_gamma   90.00
#
_symmetry.space_group_name_H-M   'P 1'
#
loop_
_entity.id
_entity.type
_entity.pdbx_description
1 polymer ?
#
loop_
_entity_poly.entity_id
_entity_poly.type
_entity_poly.pdbx_seq_one_letter_code
_entity_poly.pdbx_strand_id
1 'polypeptide(L)'
;MYVPAHLYHILFEVFKNAMRATIEHHGEDAVRHPPIKVLVVKSAENVTVKMSDLGGGIPMRLIRKVFRYLYTTAPNPIVTGSADDPSASKMDGGQAGVPLAGYGYGLPLSRLYARYLAGDLQLFSVDGLGTDAVLILQTLASEARERLPVYNQDGAKKIYEAQSVSRDWTDSH
;
A
#
# COMPACT_ATOMS: atom_id res chain seq x y z
N MET A 1 -13.17 7.05 -13.06
CA MET A 1 -13.16 8.07 -11.97
C MET A 1 -12.71 7.37 -10.70
N TYR A 2 -11.67 7.86 -10.02
CA TYR A 2 -11.16 7.27 -8.78
C TYR A 2 -11.79 7.94 -7.56
N VAL A 3 -11.90 7.20 -6.45
CA VAL A 3 -12.27 7.76 -5.15
C VAL A 3 -11.03 8.44 -4.54
N PRO A 4 -11.02 9.77 -4.38
CA PRO A 4 -9.83 10.49 -3.93
C PRO A 4 -9.29 10.01 -2.59
N ALA A 5 -10.17 9.61 -1.67
CA ALA A 5 -9.77 9.10 -0.36
C ALA A 5 -8.99 7.77 -0.44
N HIS A 6 -9.34 6.88 -1.38
CA HIS A 6 -8.59 5.63 -1.60
C HIS A 6 -7.20 5.91 -2.18
N LEU A 7 -7.12 6.80 -3.17
CA LEU A 7 -5.84 7.20 -3.74
C LEU A 7 -4.94 7.88 -2.70
N TYR A 8 -5.51 8.80 -1.92
CA TYR A 8 -4.79 9.44 -0.81
C TYR A 8 -4.23 8.40 0.17
N HIS A 9 -5.06 7.44 0.61
CA HIS A 9 -4.64 6.38 1.52
C HIS A 9 -3.46 5.58 0.94
N ILE A 10 -3.56 5.13 -0.32
CA ILE A 10 -2.50 4.35 -0.98
C ILE A 10 -1.19 5.14 -0.99
N LEU A 11 -1.24 6.37 -1.50
CA LEU A 11 -0.04 7.21 -1.63
C LEU A 11 0.57 7.55 -0.28
N PHE A 12 -0.26 7.87 0.71
CA PHE A 12 0.18 8.17 2.07
C PHE A 12 0.89 6.99 2.74
N GLU A 13 0.30 5.78 2.66
CA GLU A 13 0.89 4.58 3.25
C GLU A 13 2.21 4.20 2.57
N VAL A 14 2.28 4.27 1.24
CA VAL A 14 3.51 3.98 0.49
C VAL A 14 4.59 5.00 0.84
N PHE A 15 4.26 6.30 0.86
CA PHE A 15 5.20 7.36 1.17
C PHE A 15 5.70 7.27 2.61
N LYS A 16 4.81 7.03 3.57
CA LYS A 16 5.15 6.81 4.97
C LYS A 16 6.14 5.65 5.14
N ASN A 17 5.91 4.53 4.44
CA ASN A 17 6.80 3.38 4.50
C ASN A 17 8.18 3.69 3.90
N ALA A 18 8.23 4.39 2.77
CA ALA A 18 9.48 4.83 2.14
C ALA A 18 10.29 5.78 3.04
N MET A 19 9.63 6.76 3.66
CA MET A 19 10.28 7.67 4.61
C MET A 19 10.84 6.91 5.81
N ARG A 20 10.04 6.02 6.39
CA ARG A 20 10.45 5.23 7.54
C ARG A 20 11.67 4.36 7.20
N ALA A 21 11.63 3.62 6.09
CA ALA A 21 12.74 2.79 5.66
C ALA A 21 14.02 3.61 5.45
N THR A 22 13.91 4.80 4.86
CA THR A 22 15.03 5.70 4.64
C THR A 22 15.65 6.17 5.97
N ILE A 23 14.82 6.56 6.95
CA ILE A 23 15.28 6.98 8.27
C ILE A 23 15.92 5.81 9.03
N GLU A 24 15.28 4.64 9.04
CA GLU A 24 15.81 3.45 9.71
C GLU A 24 17.15 2.99 9.13
N HIS A 25 17.36 3.16 7.81
CA HIS A 25 18.58 2.72 7.13
C HIS A 25 19.73 3.73 7.27
N HIS A 26 19.46 5.04 7.17
CA HIS A 26 20.48 6.10 7.17
C HIS A 26 20.66 6.79 8.52
N GLY A 27 19.85 6.45 9.53
CA GLY A 27 19.89 7.10 10.86
C GLY A 27 19.05 8.39 10.92
N GLU A 28 19.14 9.10 12.05
CA GLU A 28 18.30 10.26 12.33
C GLU A 28 18.80 11.59 11.72
N ASP A 29 19.99 11.60 11.12
CA ASP A 29 20.55 12.81 10.50
C ASP A 29 19.83 13.15 9.19
N ALA A 30 18.75 13.93 9.29
CA ALA A 30 17.89 14.31 8.19
C ALA A 30 18.62 14.98 7.00
N VAL A 31 19.78 15.62 7.25
CA VAL A 31 20.56 16.32 6.21
C VAL A 31 21.18 15.33 5.22
N ARG A 32 21.38 14.09 5.62
CA ARG A 32 22.01 13.04 4.82
C ARG A 32 21.04 12.07 4.17
N HIS A 33 19.74 12.24 4.40
CA HIS A 33 18.75 11.32 3.83
C HIS A 33 18.66 11.48 2.32
N PRO A 34 18.78 10.41 1.53
CA PRO A 34 18.50 10.47 0.12
C PRO A 34 17.03 10.80 -0.12
N PRO A 35 16.73 11.62 -1.13
CA PRO A 35 15.34 11.98 -1.44
C PRO A 35 14.54 10.78 -1.94
N ILE A 36 13.29 10.69 -1.51
CA ILE A 36 12.32 9.77 -2.13
C ILE A 36 11.94 10.36 -3.49
N LYS A 37 12.14 9.58 -4.55
CA LYS A 37 11.83 9.99 -5.93
C LYS A 37 10.41 9.55 -6.27
N VAL A 38 9.60 10.48 -6.75
CA VAL A 38 8.23 10.19 -7.23
C VAL A 38 8.17 10.50 -8.72
N LEU A 39 7.79 9.50 -9.51
CA LEU A 39 7.58 9.61 -10.94
C LEU A 39 6.10 9.32 -11.23
N VAL A 40 5.43 10.24 -11.93
CA VAL A 40 4.05 10.08 -12.39
C VAL A 40 4.05 10.05 -13.91
N VAL A 41 3.53 8.98 -14.48
CA VAL A 41 3.42 8.78 -15.93
C VAL A 41 1.96 8.53 -16.26
N LYS A 42 1.44 9.31 -17.23
CA LYS A 42 0.11 9.10 -17.80
C LYS A 42 0.24 8.56 -19.21
N SER A 43 -0.38 7.40 -19.46
CA SER A 43 -0.56 6.85 -20.80
C SER A 43 -2.02 6.96 -21.26
N ALA A 44 -2.32 6.41 -22.44
CA ALA A 44 -3.70 6.36 -22.93
C ALA A 44 -4.60 5.51 -22.02
N GLU A 45 -4.09 4.40 -21.50
CA GLU A 45 -4.88 3.39 -20.78
C GLU A 45 -4.72 3.47 -19.27
N ASN A 46 -3.57 3.98 -18.77
CA ASN A 46 -3.29 3.99 -17.34
C ASN A 46 -2.50 5.21 -16.86
N VAL A 47 -2.55 5.43 -15.55
CA VAL A 47 -1.67 6.32 -14.82
C VAL A 47 -0.81 5.47 -13.89
N THR A 48 0.49 5.62 -13.98
CA THR A 48 1.44 4.93 -13.11
C THR A 48 2.12 5.94 -12.19
N VAL A 49 2.10 5.65 -10.90
CA VAL A 49 2.86 6.39 -9.90
C VAL A 49 3.92 5.45 -9.34
N LYS A 50 5.19 5.81 -9.56
CA LYS A 50 6.33 5.08 -9.01
C LYS A 50 6.97 5.92 -7.92
N MET A 51 7.14 5.33 -6.74
CA MET A 51 7.92 5.89 -5.63
C MET A 51 9.14 5.02 -5.39
N SER A 52 10.32 5.66 -5.35
CA SER A 52 11.61 4.98 -5.15
C SER A 52 12.28 5.52 -3.91
N ASP A 53 12.64 4.64 -2.99
CA ASP A 53 13.44 4.93 -1.82
C ASP A 53 14.80 4.22 -1.87
N LEU A 54 15.73 4.70 -1.06
CA LEU A 54 17.03 4.07 -0.80
C LEU A 54 17.14 3.62 0.66
N GLY A 55 16.06 3.05 1.20
CA GLY A 55 15.92 2.62 2.58
C GLY A 55 16.43 1.19 2.85
N GLY A 56 17.47 0.74 2.12
CA GLY A 56 18.08 -0.58 2.34
C GLY A 56 17.33 -1.77 1.77
N GLY A 57 16.13 -1.56 1.24
CA GLY A 57 15.36 -2.59 0.55
C GLY A 57 14.73 -3.66 1.46
N ILE A 58 14.07 -4.63 0.82
CA ILE A 58 13.36 -5.73 1.48
C ILE A 58 13.92 -7.04 0.98
N PRO A 59 14.39 -7.94 1.85
CA PRO A 59 14.87 -9.26 1.46
C PRO A 59 13.82 -10.05 0.67
N MET A 60 14.24 -10.75 -0.39
CA MET A 60 13.37 -11.51 -1.28
C MET A 60 12.41 -12.45 -0.53
N ARG A 61 12.86 -13.07 0.55
CA ARG A 61 12.06 -13.96 1.41
C ARG A 61 10.88 -13.25 2.09
N LEU A 62 10.96 -11.92 2.26
CA LEU A 62 9.97 -11.12 2.96
C LEU A 62 9.03 -10.38 2.01
N ILE A 63 9.42 -10.16 0.75
CA ILE A 63 8.64 -9.37 -0.22
C ILE A 63 7.20 -9.90 -0.39
N ARG A 64 7.00 -11.21 -0.30
CA ARG A 64 5.64 -11.80 -0.35
C ARG A 64 4.85 -11.63 0.93
N LYS A 65 5.52 -11.34 2.07
CA LYS A 65 4.88 -11.20 3.38
C LYS A 65 4.38 -9.79 3.62
N VAL A 66 4.97 -8.78 2.98
CA VAL A 66 4.61 -7.36 3.22
C VAL A 66 3.16 -7.02 2.84
N PHE A 67 2.54 -7.84 1.98
CA PHE A 67 1.12 -7.72 1.64
C PHE A 67 0.20 -8.61 2.48
N ARG A 68 0.72 -9.29 3.50
CA ARG A 68 -0.12 -10.03 4.46
C ARG A 68 -0.61 -9.10 5.55
N TYR A 69 -1.86 -9.25 5.95
CA TYR A 69 -2.41 -8.55 7.10
C TYR A 69 -1.63 -8.89 8.37
N LEU A 70 -1.50 -7.93 9.26
CA LEU A 70 -0.77 -8.03 10.55
C LEU A 70 0.73 -8.27 10.42
N TYR A 71 1.29 -8.26 9.20
CA TYR A 71 2.73 -8.33 9.02
C TYR A 71 3.34 -6.92 9.11
N THR A 72 4.17 -6.71 10.11
CA THR A 72 4.92 -5.46 10.28
C THR A 72 6.34 -5.76 10.74
N THR A 73 7.29 -4.95 10.31
CA THR A 73 8.66 -4.90 10.82
C THR A 73 8.84 -3.74 11.80
N ALA A 74 7.81 -2.90 11.96
CA ALA A 74 7.84 -1.84 12.95
C ALA A 74 7.84 -2.43 14.36
N PRO A 75 8.57 -1.83 15.31
CA PRO A 75 8.41 -2.15 16.71
C PRO A 75 6.95 -1.92 17.09
N ASN A 76 6.40 -2.85 17.88
CA ASN A 76 5.03 -2.68 18.38
C ASN A 76 4.95 -1.32 19.07
N PRO A 77 3.92 -0.51 18.79
CA PRO A 77 3.68 0.66 19.59
C PRO A 77 3.49 0.15 21.02
N ILE A 78 4.41 0.51 21.89
CA ILE A 78 4.28 0.23 23.32
C ILE A 78 3.01 0.95 23.71
N VAL A 79 1.95 0.19 24.03
CA VAL A 79 0.81 0.69 24.76
C VAL A 79 1.38 0.97 26.18
N THR A 80 2.04 2.11 26.34
CA THR A 80 2.44 2.64 27.64
C THR A 80 1.17 3.18 28.31
N GLY A 81 0.38 2.26 28.79
CA GLY A 81 -0.79 2.48 29.59
C GLY A 81 -0.96 1.22 30.42
N SER A 82 -0.07 1.03 31.43
CA SER A 82 -0.47 0.24 32.58
C SER A 82 -1.69 0.93 33.17
N ALA A 83 -2.80 0.19 33.27
CA ALA A 83 -4.09 0.69 33.76
C ALA A 83 -4.03 1.25 35.20
N ASP A 84 -2.86 1.29 35.83
CA ASP A 84 -2.62 1.63 37.24
C ASP A 84 -1.81 2.93 37.45
N ASP A 85 -1.48 3.71 36.39
CA ASP A 85 -0.78 4.99 36.58
C ASP A 85 -1.74 6.17 36.41
N PRO A 86 -2.25 6.77 37.52
CA PRO A 86 -3.15 7.93 37.46
C PRO A 86 -2.48 9.21 36.93
N SER A 87 -1.17 9.21 36.68
CA SER A 87 -0.44 10.36 36.11
C SER A 87 -0.46 10.40 34.57
N ALA A 88 -0.86 9.31 33.92
CA ALA A 88 -0.95 9.23 32.45
C ALA A 88 -2.17 9.98 31.86
N SER A 89 -3.06 10.53 32.68
CA SER A 89 -4.30 11.16 32.25
C SER A 89 -4.27 12.69 32.09
N LYS A 90 -3.10 13.32 32.13
CA LYS A 90 -2.97 14.78 31.95
C LYS A 90 -1.91 15.11 30.90
N MET A 91 -2.16 14.78 29.65
CA MET A 91 -1.63 15.55 28.53
C MET A 91 -2.81 16.10 27.75
N ASP A 92 -2.94 17.40 27.93
CA ASP A 92 -3.64 18.41 27.19
C ASP A 92 -4.19 17.93 25.84
N GLY A 93 -5.48 18.20 25.57
CA GLY A 93 -6.32 18.04 24.36
C GLY A 93 -5.71 17.86 22.96
N GLY A 94 -4.51 17.35 22.83
CA GLY A 94 -3.87 16.94 21.58
C GLY A 94 -4.22 15.49 21.31
N GLN A 95 -4.79 15.23 20.15
CA GLN A 95 -4.97 13.90 19.56
C GLN A 95 -3.74 13.06 19.90
N ALA A 96 -3.94 11.99 20.67
CA ALA A 96 -2.92 10.97 20.84
C ALA A 96 -2.47 10.59 19.43
N GLY A 97 -1.25 10.99 19.05
CA GLY A 97 -0.74 10.79 17.69
C GLY A 97 -0.86 9.32 17.37
N VAL A 98 -1.72 8.99 16.42
CA VAL A 98 -1.81 7.63 15.88
C VAL A 98 -0.39 7.24 15.52
N PRO A 99 0.19 6.20 16.14
CA PRO A 99 1.59 5.87 15.90
C PRO A 99 1.82 5.71 14.41
N LEU A 100 2.84 6.38 13.87
CA LEU A 100 3.22 6.25 12.44
C LEU A 100 3.53 4.79 12.07
N ALA A 101 3.84 3.96 13.03
CA ALA A 101 4.06 2.54 12.88
C ALA A 101 2.72 1.81 12.71
N GLY A 102 2.50 1.27 11.53
CA GLY A 102 1.26 0.58 11.20
C GLY A 102 1.16 -0.79 11.85
N TYR A 103 -0.05 -1.18 12.16
CA TYR A 103 -0.40 -2.52 12.65
C TYR A 103 -0.32 -3.60 11.56
N GLY A 104 0.40 -3.36 10.46
CA GLY A 104 0.53 -4.30 9.35
C GLY A 104 -0.69 -4.32 8.40
N TYR A 105 -1.48 -3.27 8.37
CA TYR A 105 -2.65 -3.13 7.47
C TYR A 105 -2.40 -2.21 6.28
N GLY A 106 -1.44 -1.30 6.35
CA GLY A 106 -1.24 -0.23 5.35
C GLY A 106 -1.07 -0.76 3.93
N LEU A 107 -0.05 -1.57 3.68
CA LEU A 107 0.22 -2.11 2.33
C LEU A 107 -0.85 -3.09 1.83
N PRO A 108 -1.35 -4.06 2.64
CA PRO A 108 -2.45 -4.93 2.23
C PRO A 108 -3.69 -4.16 1.82
N LEU A 109 -4.10 -3.16 2.61
CA LEU A 109 -5.27 -2.34 2.33
C LEU A 109 -5.05 -1.43 1.12
N SER A 110 -3.86 -0.84 0.98
CA SER A 110 -3.50 -0.04 -0.20
C SER A 110 -3.59 -0.85 -1.49
N ARG A 111 -3.09 -2.09 -1.49
CA ARG A 111 -3.20 -2.98 -2.64
C ARG A 111 -4.64 -3.38 -2.92
N LEU A 112 -5.44 -3.61 -1.88
CA LEU A 112 -6.86 -3.90 -2.01
C LEU A 112 -7.60 -2.74 -2.69
N TYR A 113 -7.37 -1.49 -2.28
CA TYR A 113 -7.96 -0.32 -2.92
C TYR A 113 -7.51 -0.16 -4.38
N ALA A 114 -6.22 -0.40 -4.68
CA ALA A 114 -5.75 -0.36 -6.05
C ALA A 114 -6.47 -1.40 -6.92
N ARG A 115 -6.60 -2.63 -6.44
CA ARG A 115 -7.25 -3.74 -7.15
C ARG A 115 -8.76 -3.59 -7.27
N TYR A 116 -9.40 -2.98 -6.29
CA TYR A 116 -10.83 -2.68 -6.32
C TYR A 116 -11.19 -1.86 -7.56
N LEU A 117 -10.31 -0.97 -8.00
CA LEU A 117 -10.48 -0.10 -9.17
C LEU A 117 -9.71 -0.62 -10.40
N ALA A 118 -9.53 -1.95 -10.50
CA ALA A 118 -8.85 -2.62 -11.61
C ALA A 118 -7.39 -2.19 -11.85
N GLY A 119 -6.75 -1.58 -10.84
CA GLY A 119 -5.32 -1.30 -10.81
C GLY A 119 -4.53 -2.37 -10.05
N ASP A 120 -3.29 -2.08 -9.70
CA ASP A 120 -2.48 -2.89 -8.77
C ASP A 120 -1.42 -2.02 -8.08
N LEU A 121 -0.97 -2.48 -6.91
CA LEU A 121 0.19 -1.95 -6.21
C LEU A 121 1.25 -3.05 -6.13
N GLN A 122 2.41 -2.79 -6.72
CA GLN A 122 3.54 -3.72 -6.79
C GLN A 122 4.76 -3.13 -6.09
N LEU A 123 5.58 -3.99 -5.49
CA LEU A 123 6.84 -3.62 -4.88
C LEU A 123 7.97 -4.38 -5.58
N PHE A 124 8.99 -3.64 -5.99
CA PHE A 124 10.24 -4.15 -6.52
C PHE A 124 11.35 -3.71 -5.57
N SER A 125 12.05 -4.64 -4.98
CA SER A 125 13.04 -4.32 -3.95
C SER A 125 14.35 -5.05 -4.19
N VAL A 126 15.43 -4.33 -3.95
CA VAL A 126 16.80 -4.86 -3.99
C VAL A 126 17.35 -4.75 -2.57
N ASP A 127 17.61 -5.90 -1.96
CA ASP A 127 18.17 -6.02 -0.61
C ASP A 127 19.53 -5.32 -0.53
N GLY A 128 19.71 -4.48 0.48
CA GLY A 128 20.88 -3.61 0.65
C GLY A 128 20.83 -2.30 -0.14
N LEU A 129 19.82 -2.04 -0.98
CA LEU A 129 19.71 -0.82 -1.78
C LEU A 129 18.46 -0.01 -1.46
N GLY A 130 17.28 -0.52 -1.81
CA GLY A 130 16.03 0.24 -1.66
C GLY A 130 14.83 -0.44 -2.32
N THR A 131 13.71 0.27 -2.35
CA THR A 131 12.45 -0.25 -2.87
C THR A 131 11.79 0.72 -3.84
N ASP A 132 11.27 0.16 -4.93
CA ASP A 132 10.38 0.81 -5.88
C ASP A 132 8.95 0.33 -5.64
N ALA A 133 8.06 1.22 -5.22
CA ALA A 133 6.63 0.97 -5.14
C ALA A 133 5.95 1.53 -6.39
N VAL A 134 5.25 0.68 -7.13
CA VAL A 134 4.60 1.02 -8.41
C VAL A 134 3.09 0.84 -8.26
N LEU A 135 2.37 1.96 -8.28
CA LEU A 135 0.92 2.01 -8.32
C LEU A 135 0.47 2.20 -9.76
N ILE A 136 -0.31 1.26 -10.28
CA ILE A 136 -0.89 1.30 -11.62
C ILE A 136 -2.39 1.51 -11.49
N LEU A 137 -2.94 2.52 -12.16
CA LEU A 137 -4.35 2.89 -12.13
C LEU A 137 -4.89 2.98 -13.55
N GLN A 138 -6.07 2.43 -13.81
CA GLN A 138 -6.71 2.49 -15.12
C GLN A 138 -7.27 3.89 -15.41
N THR A 139 -7.04 4.40 -16.61
CA THR A 139 -7.51 5.75 -17.02
C THR A 139 -8.93 5.69 -17.57
N LEU A 140 -9.30 4.60 -18.25
CA LEU A 140 -10.59 4.43 -18.89
C LEU A 140 -11.66 4.07 -17.86
N ALA A 141 -12.69 4.89 -17.75
CA ALA A 141 -13.82 4.65 -16.86
C ALA A 141 -14.61 3.38 -17.21
N SER A 142 -14.58 2.95 -18.49
CA SER A 142 -15.23 1.72 -18.97
C SER A 142 -14.55 0.45 -18.46
N GLU A 143 -13.26 0.53 -18.14
CA GLU A 143 -12.48 -0.61 -17.64
C GLU A 143 -12.28 -0.58 -16.11
N ALA A 144 -12.54 0.57 -15.48
CA ALA A 144 -12.52 0.71 -14.03
C ALA A 144 -13.76 0.03 -13.41
N ARG A 145 -13.87 -1.29 -13.60
CA ARG A 145 -14.91 -2.09 -12.97
C ARG A 145 -14.51 -2.35 -11.53
N GLU A 146 -15.43 -2.10 -10.62
CA GLU A 146 -15.27 -2.46 -9.22
C GLU A 146 -15.11 -3.98 -9.09
N ARG A 147 -13.98 -4.40 -8.52
CA ARG A 147 -13.70 -5.81 -8.27
C ARG A 147 -13.83 -6.08 -6.79
N LEU A 148 -14.80 -6.88 -6.42
CA LEU A 148 -14.94 -7.33 -5.04
C LEU A 148 -13.74 -8.22 -4.64
N PRO A 149 -13.22 -8.07 -3.43
CA PRO A 149 -12.16 -8.92 -2.94
C PRO A 149 -12.66 -10.36 -2.82
N VAL A 150 -11.90 -11.30 -3.36
CA VAL A 150 -12.20 -12.73 -3.28
C VAL A 150 -11.26 -13.36 -2.27
N TYR A 151 -11.83 -13.91 -1.20
CA TYR A 151 -11.06 -14.42 -0.07
C TYR A 151 -10.55 -15.87 -0.25
N ASN A 152 -11.06 -16.61 -1.24
CA ASN A 152 -10.55 -17.94 -1.56
C ASN A 152 -10.26 -18.10 -3.06
N GLN A 153 -9.32 -18.98 -3.38
CA GLN A 153 -8.90 -19.22 -4.78
C GLN A 153 -10.01 -19.84 -5.63
N ASP A 154 -10.89 -20.65 -5.04
CA ASP A 154 -11.98 -21.32 -5.76
C ASP A 154 -13.11 -20.33 -6.09
N GLY A 155 -13.39 -19.38 -5.20
CA GLY A 155 -14.28 -18.27 -5.47
C GLY A 155 -13.77 -17.34 -6.57
N ALA A 156 -12.44 -17.10 -6.63
CA ALA A 156 -11.81 -16.32 -7.68
C ALA A 156 -12.02 -16.98 -9.06
N LYS A 157 -11.77 -18.28 -9.19
CA LYS A 157 -11.97 -19.02 -10.44
C LYS A 157 -13.41 -18.92 -10.93
N LYS A 158 -14.40 -19.14 -10.07
CA LYS A 158 -15.83 -19.06 -10.42
C LYS A 158 -16.24 -17.68 -10.94
N ILE A 159 -15.70 -16.59 -10.35
CA ILE A 159 -15.98 -15.23 -10.83
C ILE A 159 -15.36 -14.99 -12.20
N TYR A 160 -14.12 -15.45 -12.43
CA TYR A 160 -13.48 -15.34 -13.74
C TYR A 160 -14.17 -16.16 -14.81
N GLU A 161 -14.61 -17.39 -14.52
CA GLU A 161 -15.38 -18.23 -15.42
C GLU A 161 -16.74 -17.61 -15.77
N ALA A 162 -17.48 -17.07 -14.80
CA ALA A 162 -18.75 -16.38 -15.03
C ALA A 162 -18.59 -15.11 -15.91
N GLN A 163 -17.46 -14.40 -15.81
CA GLN A 163 -17.17 -13.23 -16.64
C GLN A 163 -16.75 -13.61 -18.07
N SER A 164 -16.12 -14.77 -18.27
CA SER A 164 -15.78 -15.27 -19.61
C SER A 164 -17.01 -15.74 -20.40
N VAL A 165 -17.95 -16.37 -19.72
CA VAL A 165 -19.23 -16.83 -20.35
C VAL A 165 -20.10 -15.66 -20.78
N SER A 166 -20.07 -14.51 -20.11
CA SER A 166 -20.85 -13.33 -20.51
C SER A 166 -20.31 -12.60 -21.76
N ARG A 167 -19.12 -12.95 -22.26
CA ARG A 167 -18.55 -12.39 -23.49
C ARG A 167 -19.01 -13.09 -24.78
N ASP A 168 -19.57 -14.30 -24.67
CA ASP A 168 -20.01 -15.08 -25.85
C ASP A 168 -21.41 -14.71 -26.37
N TRP A 169 -22.09 -13.72 -25.81
CA TRP A 169 -23.43 -13.31 -26.22
C TRP A 169 -23.48 -12.27 -27.34
N THR A 170 -22.34 -11.82 -27.87
CA THR A 170 -22.27 -10.74 -28.88
C THR A 170 -21.90 -11.24 -30.29
N ASP A 171 -21.68 -12.54 -30.50
CA ASP A 171 -21.33 -13.10 -31.84
C ASP A 171 -22.46 -13.91 -32.48
N SER A 172 -23.71 -13.50 -32.30
CA SER A 172 -24.83 -14.06 -33.04
C SER A 172 -25.73 -12.94 -33.55
N HIS A 173 -25.29 -12.24 -34.64
CA HIS A 173 -26.15 -11.77 -35.75
C HIS A 173 -25.28 -10.96 -36.74
#